data_250eaa1d9f449fd30e8c0b8719353b5b
#
_entry.id   250eaa1d9f449fd30e8c0b8719353b5b
#
_cell.length_a   1.000
_cell.length_b   1.000
_cell.length_c   1.000
_cell.angle_alpha   90.00
_cell.angle_beta   90.00
_cell.angle_gamma   90.00
#
_symmetry.space_group_name_H-M   'P 1'
#
loop_
_entity.id
_entity.type
_entity.pdbx_description
1 polymer ?
#
loop_
_entity_poly.entity_id
_entity_poly.type
_entity_poly.pdbx_seq_one_letter_code
_entity_poly.pdbx_strand_id
1 'polypeptide(L)'
;LYDHCTNSVKDYCKKYNIDHIVQRQPIMMIKPDVFRTNRSKESYEKYGGFLPIYEKENAFDYWDRYDQICIIDADIWIRPESPNIFEHTDIHADFSGVIEASMPILPWYEEKIANYSRMQYGPLKDYWKPQGKTGHPFMNMGLMMMNKSIATYLRGDSGKQFIQRPEFKDFVDGMGPWKWSTDQTLLKHWLYK
;
A
#
# COMPACT_ATOMS: atom_id res chain seq x y z
N LEU A 1 13.72 -16.53 1.41
CA LEU A 1 13.27 -15.50 0.47
C LEU A 1 13.38 -14.10 1.10
N TYR A 2 12.65 -13.80 2.17
CA TYR A 2 12.60 -12.46 2.79
C TYR A 2 13.98 -11.92 3.19
N ASP A 3 14.84 -12.71 3.82
CA ASP A 3 16.19 -12.26 4.17
C ASP A 3 17.04 -11.93 2.94
N HIS A 4 16.87 -12.66 1.84
CA HIS A 4 17.56 -12.36 0.58
C HIS A 4 17.10 -11.01 0.01
N CYS A 5 15.79 -10.77 -0.04
CA CYS A 5 15.23 -9.51 -0.51
C CYS A 5 15.62 -8.35 0.41
N THR A 6 15.48 -8.51 1.73
CA THR A 6 15.86 -7.50 2.72
C THR A 6 17.35 -7.14 2.64
N ASN A 7 18.22 -8.12 2.38
CA ASN A 7 19.65 -7.87 2.18
C ASN A 7 19.92 -7.08 0.90
N SER A 8 19.20 -7.35 -0.21
CA SER A 8 19.34 -6.55 -1.43
C SER A 8 18.95 -5.08 -1.20
N VAL A 9 17.88 -4.84 -0.43
CA VAL A 9 17.49 -3.48 -0.02
C VAL A 9 18.55 -2.83 0.85
N LYS A 10 19.13 -3.57 1.81
CA LYS A 10 20.22 -3.08 2.66
C LYS A 10 21.43 -2.64 1.85
N ASP A 11 21.85 -3.45 0.88
CA ASP A 11 23.00 -3.14 0.00
C ASP A 11 22.72 -1.91 -0.87
N TYR A 12 21.50 -1.81 -1.39
CA TYR A 12 21.02 -0.65 -2.12
C TYR A 12 21.03 0.62 -1.27
N CYS A 13 20.47 0.57 -0.07
CA CYS A 13 20.46 1.70 0.86
C CYS A 13 21.87 2.14 1.24
N LYS A 14 22.79 1.19 1.48
CA LYS A 14 24.21 1.48 1.74
C LYS A 14 24.87 2.17 0.54
N LYS A 15 24.59 1.74 -0.70
CA LYS A 15 25.14 2.32 -1.92
C LYS A 15 24.79 3.81 -2.06
N TYR A 16 23.59 4.20 -1.66
CA TYR A 16 23.09 5.56 -1.83
C TYR A 16 22.99 6.37 -0.53
N ASN A 17 23.55 5.85 0.57
CA ASN A 17 23.50 6.49 1.89
C ASN A 17 22.05 6.81 2.35
N ILE A 18 21.18 5.82 2.23
CA ILE A 18 19.77 5.87 2.62
C ILE A 18 19.58 5.10 3.93
N ASP A 19 18.79 5.62 4.84
CA ASP A 19 18.40 4.91 6.05
C ASP A 19 17.53 3.70 5.71
N HIS A 20 17.87 2.53 6.28
CA HIS A 20 17.14 1.29 6.05
C HIS A 20 16.45 0.82 7.33
N ILE A 21 15.13 0.86 7.34
CA ILE A 21 14.31 0.41 8.47
C ILE A 21 13.62 -0.89 8.07
N VAL A 22 13.81 -1.95 8.86
CA VAL A 22 13.16 -3.26 8.66
C VAL A 22 12.20 -3.51 9.80
N GLN A 23 10.91 -3.47 9.52
CA GLN A 23 9.87 -3.82 10.50
C GLN A 23 9.74 -5.35 10.57
N ARG A 24 10.21 -5.94 11.67
CA ARG A 24 10.17 -7.40 11.88
C ARG A 24 9.04 -7.85 12.81
N GLN A 25 8.41 -6.93 13.49
CA GLN A 25 7.30 -7.22 14.41
C GLN A 25 6.10 -6.35 14.04
N PRO A 26 4.88 -6.84 14.20
CA PRO A 26 3.70 -6.04 14.03
C PRO A 26 3.66 -4.93 15.08
N ILE A 27 3.25 -3.73 14.67
CA ILE A 27 3.18 -2.52 15.51
C ILE A 27 1.74 -2.05 15.63
N MET A 28 1.05 -1.93 14.51
CA MET A 28 -0.30 -1.36 14.48
C MET A 28 -1.38 -2.35 14.90
N MET A 29 -1.25 -3.62 14.49
CA MET A 29 -2.15 -4.71 14.81
C MET A 29 -3.63 -4.36 14.54
N ILE A 30 -3.91 -3.85 13.35
CA ILE A 30 -5.26 -3.47 12.91
C ILE A 30 -6.16 -4.71 12.88
N LYS A 31 -7.32 -4.63 13.53
CA LYS A 31 -8.28 -5.73 13.62
C LYS A 31 -9.55 -5.41 12.84
N PRO A 32 -10.11 -6.37 12.09
CA PRO A 32 -11.45 -6.23 11.57
C PRO A 32 -12.46 -6.32 12.71
N ASP A 33 -13.63 -5.76 12.54
CA ASP A 33 -14.75 -5.94 13.46
C ASP A 33 -15.31 -7.38 13.29
N VAL A 34 -15.06 -8.23 14.28
CA VAL A 34 -15.39 -9.66 14.22
C VAL A 34 -16.90 -9.95 14.10
N PHE A 35 -17.77 -8.98 14.46
CA PHE A 35 -19.21 -9.09 14.32
C PHE A 35 -19.75 -8.64 12.96
N ARG A 36 -18.94 -7.96 12.18
CA ARG A 36 -19.32 -7.40 10.87
C ARG A 36 -18.56 -8.03 9.71
N THR A 37 -17.33 -8.45 9.94
CA THR A 37 -16.40 -8.83 8.87
C THR A 37 -16.89 -9.97 8.01
N ASN A 38 -16.74 -9.82 6.69
CA ASN A 38 -16.89 -10.89 5.71
C ASN A 38 -15.55 -11.57 5.38
N ARG A 39 -14.44 -11.10 5.98
CA ARG A 39 -13.13 -11.73 5.80
C ARG A 39 -13.14 -13.16 6.34
N SER A 40 -12.39 -14.03 5.70
CA SER A 40 -12.23 -15.39 6.25
C SER A 40 -11.41 -15.31 7.55
N LYS A 41 -11.74 -16.18 8.51
CA LYS A 41 -11.00 -16.28 9.77
C LYS A 41 -9.50 -16.50 9.55
N GLU A 42 -9.15 -17.28 8.54
CA GLU A 42 -7.75 -17.52 8.14
C GLU A 42 -6.98 -16.27 7.82
N SER A 43 -7.65 -15.22 7.33
CA SER A 43 -7.00 -13.95 6.95
C SER A 43 -6.50 -13.13 8.15
N TYR A 44 -7.00 -13.39 9.35
CA TYR A 44 -6.62 -12.64 10.56
C TYR A 44 -6.41 -13.52 11.79
N GLU A 45 -7.11 -14.63 12.00
CA GLU A 45 -6.92 -15.50 13.19
C GLU A 45 -5.51 -16.10 13.24
N LYS A 46 -4.96 -16.50 12.10
CA LYS A 46 -3.58 -16.98 11.95
C LYS A 46 -2.53 -15.99 12.51
N TYR A 47 -2.85 -14.72 12.53
CA TYR A 47 -1.95 -13.64 12.94
C TYR A 47 -2.36 -13.03 14.29
N GLY A 48 -3.07 -13.76 15.15
CA GLY A 48 -3.48 -13.23 16.45
C GLY A 48 -4.63 -12.24 16.39
N GLY A 49 -5.49 -12.37 15.40
CA GLY A 49 -6.70 -11.57 15.22
C GLY A 49 -6.51 -10.22 14.56
N PHE A 50 -5.40 -9.97 13.87
CA PHE A 50 -5.15 -8.73 13.14
C PHE A 50 -4.83 -8.96 11.65
N LEU A 51 -4.84 -7.88 10.87
CA LEU A 51 -4.61 -7.86 9.43
C LEU A 51 -3.20 -7.34 9.14
N PRO A 52 -2.21 -8.22 8.87
CA PRO A 52 -0.82 -7.81 8.62
C PRO A 52 -0.65 -6.91 7.39
N ILE A 53 -1.61 -6.94 6.47
CA ILE A 53 -1.59 -6.16 5.23
C ILE A 53 -1.60 -4.64 5.46
N TYR A 54 -1.93 -4.17 6.66
CA TYR A 54 -1.93 -2.75 7.03
C TYR A 54 -0.70 -2.34 7.86
N GLU A 55 0.24 -3.24 8.11
CA GLU A 55 1.39 -2.93 8.99
C GLU A 55 2.39 -1.95 8.36
N LYS A 56 2.47 -1.90 7.04
CA LYS A 56 3.43 -1.03 6.35
C LYS A 56 3.10 0.46 6.46
N GLU A 57 1.84 0.83 6.70
CA GLU A 57 1.43 2.20 6.94
C GLU A 57 1.92 2.76 8.27
N ASN A 58 2.55 1.94 9.13
CA ASN A 58 3.33 2.43 10.26
C ASN A 58 4.45 3.40 9.81
N ALA A 59 4.88 3.32 8.58
CA ALA A 59 5.84 4.28 8.01
C ALA A 59 5.36 5.73 8.07
N PHE A 60 4.05 5.98 8.15
CA PHE A 60 3.49 7.31 8.32
C PHE A 60 3.84 7.99 9.65
N ASP A 61 4.32 7.22 10.63
CA ASP A 61 4.79 7.74 11.92
C ASP A 61 6.22 8.31 11.87
N TYR A 62 6.87 8.29 10.70
CA TYR A 62 8.26 8.73 10.54
C TYR A 62 8.42 10.13 9.91
N TRP A 63 7.33 10.85 9.63
CA TRP A 63 7.39 12.16 8.97
C TRP A 63 8.05 13.28 9.80
N ASP A 64 8.24 13.09 11.08
CA ASP A 64 9.04 13.99 11.92
C ASP A 64 10.55 13.85 11.69
N ARG A 65 10.98 12.72 11.10
CA ARG A 65 12.38 12.35 10.93
C ARG A 65 12.87 12.40 9.48
N TYR A 66 11.97 12.23 8.51
CA TYR A 66 12.32 12.11 7.09
C TYR A 66 11.48 13.03 6.22
N ASP A 67 12.09 13.55 5.16
CA ASP A 67 11.39 14.36 4.15
C ASP A 67 10.84 13.49 3.00
N GLN A 68 11.44 12.30 2.81
CA GLN A 68 10.99 11.31 1.85
C GLN A 68 11.01 9.91 2.48
N ILE A 69 10.00 9.12 2.17
CA ILE A 69 9.88 7.73 2.63
C ILE A 69 9.56 6.84 1.43
N CYS A 70 10.33 5.76 1.28
CA CYS A 70 10.03 4.68 0.36
C CYS A 70 9.61 3.45 1.16
N ILE A 71 8.38 2.99 0.97
CA ILE A 71 7.89 1.73 1.53
C ILE A 71 8.06 0.65 0.47
N ILE A 72 8.64 -0.48 0.87
CA ILE A 72 8.89 -1.60 -0.03
C ILE A 72 8.47 -2.91 0.63
N ASP A 73 7.76 -3.77 -0.09
CA ASP A 73 7.38 -5.09 0.39
C ASP A 73 8.61 -5.98 0.60
N ALA A 74 8.61 -6.77 1.66
CA ALA A 74 9.77 -7.56 2.10
C ALA A 74 10.17 -8.71 1.14
N ASP A 75 9.37 -8.98 0.12
CA ASP A 75 9.63 -9.96 -0.93
C ASP A 75 10.13 -9.36 -2.25
N ILE A 76 10.36 -8.05 -2.28
CA ILE A 76 10.97 -7.37 -3.42
C ILE A 76 12.49 -7.44 -3.34
N TRP A 77 13.11 -7.89 -4.42
CA TRP A 77 14.54 -7.91 -4.62
C TRP A 77 14.98 -6.76 -5.52
N ILE A 78 15.94 -5.96 -5.04
CA ILE A 78 16.50 -4.83 -5.80
C ILE A 78 17.77 -5.29 -6.52
N ARG A 79 17.88 -4.98 -7.79
CA ARG A 79 19.07 -5.25 -8.58
C ARG A 79 20.23 -4.35 -8.15
N PRO A 80 21.48 -4.84 -8.13
CA PRO A 80 22.65 -4.03 -7.74
C PRO A 80 22.85 -2.77 -8.60
N GLU A 81 22.47 -2.85 -9.88
CA GLU A 81 22.58 -1.73 -10.84
C GLU A 81 21.43 -0.72 -10.76
N SER A 82 20.41 -0.96 -9.94
CA SER A 82 19.26 -0.06 -9.85
C SER A 82 19.69 1.35 -9.48
N PRO A 83 19.12 2.39 -10.14
CA PRO A 83 19.41 3.78 -9.84
C PRO A 83 18.80 4.20 -8.50
N ASN A 84 19.19 5.37 -7.99
CA ASN A 84 18.61 5.93 -6.77
C ASN A 84 17.16 6.38 -7.01
N ILE A 85 16.21 5.70 -6.42
CA ILE A 85 14.78 6.00 -6.60
C ILE A 85 14.42 7.42 -6.13
N PHE A 86 15.10 7.92 -5.09
CA PHE A 86 14.84 9.26 -4.55
C PHE A 86 15.27 10.39 -5.50
N GLU A 87 16.16 10.10 -6.43
CA GLU A 87 16.58 11.05 -7.48
C GLU A 87 15.70 10.97 -8.73
N HIS A 88 14.97 9.85 -8.90
CA HIS A 88 14.12 9.61 -10.06
C HIS A 88 12.64 9.87 -9.80
N THR A 89 12.26 10.15 -8.57
CA THR A 89 10.89 10.50 -8.22
C THR A 89 10.68 12.01 -8.26
N ASP A 90 9.53 12.44 -8.74
CA ASP A 90 9.16 13.86 -8.73
C ASP A 90 9.00 14.35 -7.28
N ILE A 91 9.84 15.30 -6.88
CA ILE A 91 9.81 15.89 -5.53
C ILE A 91 8.54 16.70 -5.24
N HIS A 92 7.80 17.06 -6.29
CA HIS A 92 6.53 17.76 -6.16
C HIS A 92 5.32 16.84 -6.09
N ALA A 93 5.51 15.53 -6.31
CA ALA A 93 4.45 14.55 -6.17
C ALA A 93 4.37 14.09 -4.71
N ASP A 94 3.22 14.24 -4.07
CA ASP A 94 3.00 13.75 -2.71
C ASP A 94 3.17 12.24 -2.61
N PHE A 95 2.79 11.52 -3.68
CA PHE A 95 2.86 10.07 -3.77
C PHE A 95 3.24 9.63 -5.19
N SER A 96 4.11 8.62 -5.27
CA SER A 96 4.45 7.92 -6.51
C SER A 96 4.38 6.41 -6.29
N GLY A 97 3.72 5.72 -7.20
CA GLY A 97 3.53 4.27 -7.16
C GLY A 97 3.42 3.69 -8.56
N VAL A 98 3.41 2.38 -8.65
CA VAL A 98 3.38 1.66 -9.93
C VAL A 98 1.94 1.32 -10.30
N ILE A 99 1.49 1.72 -11.49
CA ILE A 99 0.21 1.27 -12.05
C ILE A 99 0.40 -0.15 -12.59
N GLU A 100 -0.35 -1.12 -12.07
CA GLU A 100 -0.17 -2.53 -12.45
C GLU A 100 -0.37 -2.78 -13.96
N ALA A 101 -1.33 -2.13 -14.59
CA ALA A 101 -1.56 -2.23 -16.03
C ALA A 101 -0.42 -1.65 -16.89
N SER A 102 0.49 -0.87 -16.31
CA SER A 102 1.67 -0.32 -16.99
C SER A 102 2.91 -1.23 -16.87
N MET A 103 2.82 -2.30 -16.08
CA MET A 103 3.87 -3.31 -15.99
C MET A 103 3.82 -4.26 -17.20
N PRO A 104 4.93 -4.92 -17.55
CA PRO A 104 4.95 -5.94 -18.62
C PRO A 104 4.25 -7.23 -18.14
N ILE A 105 2.91 -7.21 -18.15
CA ILE A 105 2.05 -8.29 -17.70
C ILE A 105 1.40 -9.01 -18.89
N LEU A 106 0.98 -10.26 -18.66
CA LEU A 106 0.26 -11.03 -19.67
C LEU A 106 -1.19 -10.54 -19.81
N PRO A 107 -1.80 -10.59 -21.01
CA PRO A 107 -3.16 -10.08 -21.26
C PRO A 107 -4.23 -10.65 -20.33
N TRP A 108 -4.14 -11.94 -19.98
CA TRP A 108 -5.07 -12.56 -19.05
C TRP A 108 -4.96 -11.99 -17.61
N TYR A 109 -3.75 -11.58 -17.23
CA TYR A 109 -3.54 -10.96 -15.93
C TYR A 109 -4.02 -9.51 -15.90
N GLU A 110 -3.83 -8.78 -17.01
CA GLU A 110 -4.40 -7.44 -17.19
C GLU A 110 -5.92 -7.46 -17.04
N GLU A 111 -6.61 -8.42 -17.68
CA GLU A 111 -8.05 -8.59 -17.53
C GLU A 111 -8.46 -8.89 -16.08
N LYS A 112 -7.70 -9.75 -15.40
CA LYS A 112 -7.92 -10.07 -13.99
C LYS A 112 -7.80 -8.83 -13.10
N ILE A 113 -6.76 -8.01 -13.31
CA ILE A 113 -6.56 -6.74 -12.59
C ILE A 113 -7.72 -5.79 -12.85
N ALA A 114 -8.14 -5.63 -14.12
CA ALA A 114 -9.24 -4.78 -14.50
C ALA A 114 -10.57 -5.20 -13.84
N ASN A 115 -10.85 -6.49 -13.78
CA ASN A 115 -12.04 -7.03 -13.13
C ASN A 115 -11.97 -6.82 -11.60
N TYR A 116 -10.83 -7.05 -10.99
CA TYR A 116 -10.62 -6.80 -9.56
C TYR A 116 -10.79 -5.31 -9.22
N SER A 117 -10.21 -4.43 -10.03
CA SER A 117 -10.34 -2.99 -9.90
C SER A 117 -11.80 -2.54 -9.97
N ARG A 118 -12.57 -3.03 -10.94
CA ARG A 118 -14.02 -2.73 -11.06
C ARG A 118 -14.79 -3.22 -9.82
N MET A 119 -14.46 -4.39 -9.31
CA MET A 119 -15.07 -4.93 -8.10
C MET A 119 -14.80 -4.06 -6.88
N GLN A 120 -13.55 -3.59 -6.71
CA GLN A 120 -13.15 -2.79 -5.55
C GLN A 120 -13.69 -1.36 -5.60
N TYR A 121 -13.67 -0.71 -6.76
CA TYR A 121 -13.97 0.72 -6.91
C TYR A 121 -15.35 1.02 -7.53
N GLY A 122 -15.94 0.08 -8.25
CA GLY A 122 -17.25 0.29 -8.87
C GLY A 122 -18.39 0.68 -7.91
N PRO A 123 -18.40 0.18 -6.65
CA PRO A 123 -19.40 0.60 -5.66
C PRO A 123 -19.21 2.03 -5.13
N LEU A 124 -18.06 2.65 -5.37
CA LEU A 124 -17.73 4.00 -4.91
C LEU A 124 -18.27 5.03 -5.89
N LYS A 125 -19.54 5.37 -5.79
CA LYS A 125 -20.33 6.10 -6.80
C LYS A 125 -19.79 7.49 -7.18
N ASP A 126 -19.05 8.16 -6.30
CA ASP A 126 -18.81 9.60 -6.44
C ASP A 126 -17.42 9.94 -7.04
N TYR A 127 -16.55 8.98 -7.27
CA TYR A 127 -15.13 9.25 -7.50
C TYR A 127 -14.58 8.79 -8.84
N TRP A 128 -15.22 7.82 -9.51
CA TRP A 128 -14.55 7.12 -10.59
C TRP A 128 -15.39 7.00 -11.84
N LYS A 129 -14.90 7.60 -12.90
CA LYS A 129 -15.30 7.18 -14.25
C LYS A 129 -14.32 6.08 -14.68
N PRO A 130 -14.79 4.89 -15.05
CA PRO A 130 -13.92 3.86 -15.60
C PRO A 130 -13.12 4.42 -16.77
N GLN A 131 -11.81 4.33 -16.71
CA GLN A 131 -10.96 4.73 -17.82
C GLN A 131 -10.86 3.57 -18.80
N GLY A 132 -11.72 3.60 -19.87
CA GLY A 132 -11.67 2.65 -20.95
C GLY A 132 -11.93 1.20 -20.54
N LYS A 133 -11.31 0.26 -21.27
CA LYS A 133 -11.46 -1.19 -21.05
C LYS A 133 -10.74 -1.69 -19.80
N THR A 134 -9.75 -0.97 -19.29
CA THR A 134 -8.87 -1.38 -18.19
C THR A 134 -9.45 -1.15 -16.79
N GLY A 135 -10.64 -0.50 -16.72
CA GLY A 135 -11.21 -0.15 -15.41
C GLY A 135 -10.48 1.03 -14.74
N HIS A 136 -10.55 1.08 -13.41
CA HIS A 136 -9.82 2.10 -12.66
C HIS A 136 -8.33 1.74 -12.60
N PRO A 137 -7.41 2.73 -12.71
CA PRO A 137 -6.00 2.48 -12.52
C PRO A 137 -5.76 1.81 -11.15
N PHE A 138 -5.23 0.60 -11.17
CA PHE A 138 -4.95 -0.15 -9.96
C PHE A 138 -3.45 -0.04 -9.66
N MET A 139 -3.11 0.58 -8.53
CA MET A 139 -1.73 0.81 -8.15
C MET A 139 -1.21 -0.37 -7.33
N ASN A 140 -0.02 -0.84 -7.68
CA ASN A 140 0.71 -1.79 -6.86
C ASN A 140 1.33 -1.05 -5.67
N MET A 141 1.04 -1.49 -4.46
CA MET A 141 1.54 -0.89 -3.23
C MET A 141 2.75 -1.64 -2.65
N GLY A 142 3.37 -2.51 -3.43
CA GLY A 142 4.61 -3.17 -3.06
C GLY A 142 5.83 -2.25 -3.08
N LEU A 143 5.73 -1.15 -3.83
CA LEU A 143 6.70 -0.05 -3.84
C LEU A 143 5.95 1.28 -3.84
N MET A 144 6.09 2.05 -2.78
CA MET A 144 5.47 3.35 -2.63
C MET A 144 6.53 4.39 -2.27
N MET A 145 6.59 5.46 -3.04
CA MET A 145 7.45 6.60 -2.74
C MET A 145 6.60 7.79 -2.36
N MET A 146 6.93 8.45 -1.26
CA MET A 146 6.15 9.55 -0.72
C MET A 146 7.07 10.69 -0.27
N ASN A 147 6.59 11.91 -0.47
CA ASN A 147 7.19 13.12 0.07
C ASN A 147 6.45 13.58 1.34
N LYS A 148 7.14 14.32 2.20
CA LYS A 148 6.60 14.80 3.49
C LYS A 148 5.31 15.62 3.37
N SER A 149 5.09 16.25 2.21
CA SER A 149 3.85 16.98 1.91
C SER A 149 2.59 16.14 2.09
N ILE A 150 2.67 14.81 1.87
CA ILE A 150 1.57 13.87 2.10
C ILE A 150 1.09 13.87 3.56
N ALA A 151 1.97 14.19 4.51
CA ALA A 151 1.64 14.25 5.93
C ALA A 151 0.50 15.25 6.24
N THR A 152 0.35 16.29 5.41
CA THR A 152 -0.75 17.25 5.53
C THR A 152 -2.12 16.56 5.45
N TYR A 153 -2.23 15.54 4.60
CA TYR A 153 -3.48 14.78 4.43
C TYR A 153 -3.72 13.75 5.53
N LEU A 154 -2.69 13.44 6.33
CA LEU A 154 -2.85 12.61 7.52
C LEU A 154 -3.54 13.38 8.66
N ARG A 155 -3.52 14.72 8.64
CA ARG A 155 -4.20 15.58 9.64
C ARG A 155 -3.75 15.33 11.08
N GLY A 156 -2.50 14.92 11.26
CA GLY A 156 -1.93 14.58 12.56
C GLY A 156 -2.22 13.16 13.05
N ASP A 157 -2.90 12.33 12.27
CA ASP A 157 -3.10 10.92 12.62
C ASP A 157 -1.78 10.15 12.51
N SER A 158 -1.55 9.24 13.45
CA SER A 158 -0.58 8.16 13.29
C SER A 158 -1.02 7.20 12.18
N GLY A 159 -0.10 6.37 11.66
CA GLY A 159 -0.44 5.35 10.67
C GLY A 159 -1.61 4.46 11.12
N LYS A 160 -1.64 4.08 12.40
CA LYS A 160 -2.74 3.33 12.99
C LYS A 160 -4.06 4.09 12.98
N GLN A 161 -4.07 5.34 13.43
CA GLN A 161 -5.27 6.18 13.46
C GLN A 161 -5.80 6.43 12.04
N PHE A 162 -4.89 6.66 11.10
CA PHE A 162 -5.24 6.81 9.68
C PHE A 162 -6.02 5.61 9.15
N ILE A 163 -5.50 4.36 9.31
CA ILE A 163 -6.20 3.16 8.85
C ILE A 163 -7.54 2.94 9.57
N GLN A 164 -7.66 3.39 10.81
CA GLN A 164 -8.87 3.25 11.61
C GLN A 164 -9.90 4.37 11.38
N ARG A 165 -9.68 5.28 10.43
CA ARG A 165 -10.68 6.30 10.09
C ARG A 165 -12.02 5.68 9.73
N PRO A 166 -13.15 6.30 10.11
CA PRO A 166 -14.50 5.76 9.83
C PRO A 166 -14.75 5.47 8.34
N GLU A 167 -14.21 6.30 7.45
CA GLU A 167 -14.34 6.13 6.00
C GLU A 167 -13.67 4.87 5.44
N PHE A 168 -12.73 4.28 6.17
CA PHE A 168 -12.02 3.06 5.77
C PHE A 168 -12.56 1.80 6.42
N LYS A 169 -13.52 1.94 7.34
CA LYS A 169 -14.02 0.82 8.14
C LYS A 169 -14.53 -0.34 7.30
N ASP A 170 -15.26 -0.07 6.24
CA ASP A 170 -15.80 -1.12 5.36
C ASP A 170 -14.69 -1.85 4.58
N PHE A 171 -13.60 -1.16 4.23
CA PHE A 171 -12.42 -1.79 3.62
C PHE A 171 -11.70 -2.69 4.64
N VAL A 172 -11.49 -2.21 5.85
CA VAL A 172 -10.82 -2.97 6.93
C VAL A 172 -11.65 -4.19 7.31
N ASP A 173 -12.96 -4.04 7.49
CA ASP A 173 -13.87 -5.14 7.81
C ASP A 173 -14.12 -6.08 6.61
N GLY A 174 -13.76 -5.66 5.40
CA GLY A 174 -13.96 -6.45 4.18
C GLY A 174 -15.42 -6.63 3.81
N MET A 175 -16.24 -5.59 3.97
CA MET A 175 -17.68 -5.64 3.74
C MET A 175 -18.04 -5.76 2.25
N GLY A 176 -18.99 -6.61 1.93
CA GLY A 176 -19.51 -6.78 0.57
C GLY A 176 -18.39 -7.02 -0.46
N PRO A 177 -18.25 -6.14 -1.47
CA PRO A 177 -17.24 -6.29 -2.52
C PRO A 177 -15.80 -6.17 -2.01
N TRP A 178 -15.59 -5.64 -0.79
CA TRP A 178 -14.28 -5.43 -0.19
C TRP A 178 -13.77 -6.59 0.64
N LYS A 179 -14.40 -7.76 0.57
CA LYS A 179 -13.95 -8.98 1.27
C LYS A 179 -12.45 -9.25 1.11
N TRP A 180 -11.90 -8.92 -0.04
CA TRP A 180 -10.49 -9.13 -0.38
C TRP A 180 -9.69 -7.83 -0.48
N SER A 181 -10.24 -6.70 0.02
CA SER A 181 -9.52 -5.44 0.03
C SER A 181 -8.25 -5.52 0.87
N THR A 182 -7.25 -4.77 0.43
CA THR A 182 -5.96 -4.63 1.08
C THR A 182 -5.68 -3.14 1.33
N ASP A 183 -4.51 -2.82 1.87
CA ASP A 183 -3.96 -1.48 1.88
C ASP A 183 -4.04 -0.80 0.51
N GLN A 184 -3.78 -1.54 -0.56
CA GLN A 184 -3.84 -1.08 -1.94
C GLN A 184 -5.20 -0.46 -2.29
N THR A 185 -6.31 -1.11 -1.91
CA THR A 185 -7.66 -0.59 -2.14
C THR A 185 -7.91 0.69 -1.34
N LEU A 186 -7.54 0.68 -0.06
CA LEU A 186 -7.73 1.78 0.86
C LEU A 186 -6.90 3.01 0.47
N LEU A 187 -5.60 2.83 0.29
CA LEU A 187 -4.68 3.91 -0.08
C LEU A 187 -5.05 4.53 -1.43
N LYS A 188 -5.37 3.71 -2.43
CA LYS A 188 -5.80 4.22 -3.73
C LYS A 188 -7.09 5.03 -3.62
N HIS A 189 -8.04 4.60 -2.81
CA HIS A 189 -9.25 5.37 -2.54
C HIS A 189 -8.92 6.72 -1.87
N TRP A 190 -8.03 6.72 -0.88
CA TRP A 190 -7.60 7.92 -0.20
C TRP A 190 -6.87 8.91 -1.12
N LEU A 191 -5.91 8.44 -1.90
CA LEU A 191 -5.13 9.26 -2.83
C LEU A 191 -5.97 9.90 -3.95
N TYR A 192 -7.17 9.39 -4.17
CA TYR A 192 -8.05 9.90 -5.21
C TYR A 192 -9.01 10.98 -4.72
N LYS A 193 -9.21 11.09 -3.42
CA LYS A 193 -10.02 12.15 -2.79
C LYS A 193 -9.26 13.47 -2.67
#